data_331b88507b072f174f61cbd0865bc742
#
_entry.id   331b88507b072f174f61cbd0865bc742
#
_cell.length_a   1.000
_cell.length_b   1.000
_cell.length_c   1.000
_cell.angle_alpha   90.00
_cell.angle_beta   90.00
_cell.angle_gamma   90.00
#
_symmetry.space_group_name_H-M   'P 1'
#
loop_
_entity.id
_entity.type
_entity.pdbx_description
1 polymer ?
#
loop_
_entity_poly.entity_id
_entity_poly.type
_entity_poly.pdbx_seq_one_letter_code
_entity_poly.pdbx_strand_id
1 'polypeptide(L)'
;MKSDFCCADFAFLDSGTGGIPYMLALKQKQPSARCVYLGDTKHFPYGEKSVEEITECAAKSISLIVKKWNPHTLIIACNTISVTALERLRSLFPKLPIVGTVPAIKLAARLTLNKKIGFLATNASVNSPYSKRLIDDFAENCQVYCRGDPELVRFIEKDFFTASIKQKKNAVKPAVDFFASNGCDVIILGCTHFTHIADIMQLVAGNNVKVIDSREGVSKQAIRVESEDSSKKTEYLSESFKDMSFFATAAAPEEEKEYKLLCKRLDIPWGGIVQ
;
A
#
# COMPACT_ATOMS: atom_id res chain seq x y z
N MET A 1 -22.93 -28.32 5.88
CA MET A 1 -22.16 -27.79 4.75
C MET A 1 -20.80 -27.39 5.29
N LYS A 2 -19.74 -28.15 4.98
CA LYS A 2 -18.37 -27.74 5.29
C LYS A 2 -18.08 -26.55 4.39
N SER A 3 -17.86 -25.37 4.98
CA SER A 3 -17.40 -24.19 4.25
C SER A 3 -15.98 -24.48 3.76
N ASP A 4 -15.80 -24.50 2.44
CA ASP A 4 -14.47 -24.57 1.81
C ASP A 4 -13.73 -23.26 2.10
N PHE A 5 -13.20 -23.13 3.32
CA PHE A 5 -12.36 -21.99 3.68
C PHE A 5 -11.00 -22.18 3.04
N CYS A 6 -10.70 -21.34 2.09
CA CYS A 6 -9.35 -21.22 1.55
C CYS A 6 -8.54 -20.32 2.49
N CYS A 7 -7.64 -20.88 3.29
CA CYS A 7 -6.79 -20.09 4.17
C CYS A 7 -5.64 -19.46 3.37
N ALA A 8 -5.54 -18.12 3.41
CA ALA A 8 -4.38 -17.39 2.94
C ALA A 8 -3.37 -17.21 4.08
N ASP A 9 -2.07 -17.23 3.77
CA ASP A 9 -1.05 -16.88 4.76
C ASP A 9 -1.09 -15.38 5.02
N PHE A 10 -1.21 -14.60 3.93
CA PHE A 10 -1.29 -13.14 4.00
C PHE A 10 -2.46 -12.61 3.15
N ALA A 11 -3.19 -11.66 3.72
CA ALA A 11 -4.10 -10.84 2.95
C ALA A 11 -3.59 -9.39 2.91
N PHE A 12 -3.82 -8.72 1.80
CA PHE A 12 -3.51 -7.30 1.61
C PHE A 12 -4.79 -6.53 1.35
N LEU A 13 -4.97 -5.42 2.03
CA LEU A 13 -6.09 -4.49 1.81
C LEU A 13 -5.55 -3.12 1.43
N ASP A 14 -6.05 -2.59 0.33
CA ASP A 14 -5.84 -1.20 -0.09
C ASP A 14 -7.15 -0.60 -0.61
N SER A 15 -7.15 0.71 -0.83
CA SER A 15 -8.27 1.44 -1.47
C SER A 15 -8.42 1.15 -2.97
N GLY A 16 -7.35 0.70 -3.62
CA GLY A 16 -7.26 0.44 -5.07
C GLY A 16 -6.15 -0.57 -5.40
N THR A 17 -5.38 -0.27 -6.45
CA THR A 17 -4.28 -1.13 -6.92
C THR A 17 -2.92 -0.77 -6.32
N GLY A 18 -2.82 0.33 -5.57
CA GLY A 18 -1.56 0.92 -5.09
C GLY A 18 -0.71 0.00 -4.22
N GLY A 19 -1.34 -0.86 -3.43
CA GLY A 19 -0.64 -1.77 -2.51
C GLY A 19 -0.11 -3.06 -3.15
N ILE A 20 -0.41 -3.35 -4.42
CA ILE A 20 0.08 -4.57 -5.11
C ILE A 20 1.59 -4.73 -5.01
N PRO A 21 2.43 -3.68 -5.19
CA PRO A 21 3.88 -3.80 -5.01
C PRO A 21 4.33 -4.29 -3.63
N TYR A 22 3.52 -4.10 -2.57
CA TYR A 22 3.81 -4.65 -1.24
C TYR A 22 3.62 -6.16 -1.20
N MET A 23 2.57 -6.67 -1.84
CA MET A 23 2.34 -8.11 -1.98
C MET A 23 3.48 -8.75 -2.79
N LEU A 24 3.89 -8.14 -3.90
CA LEU A 24 5.02 -8.62 -4.71
C LEU A 24 6.33 -8.63 -3.92
N ALA A 25 6.61 -7.57 -3.14
CA ALA A 25 7.81 -7.50 -2.30
C ALA A 25 7.82 -8.59 -1.20
N LEU A 26 6.66 -8.94 -0.64
CA LEU A 26 6.53 -10.06 0.30
C LEU A 26 6.77 -11.40 -0.41
N LYS A 27 6.16 -11.62 -1.57
CA LYS A 27 6.34 -12.85 -2.37
C LYS A 27 7.79 -13.08 -2.79
N GLN A 28 8.56 -12.03 -3.06
CA GLN A 28 10.00 -12.15 -3.32
C GLN A 28 10.78 -12.70 -2.12
N LYS A 29 10.34 -12.42 -0.89
CA LYS A 29 10.96 -12.90 0.36
C LYS A 29 10.43 -14.26 0.81
N GLN A 30 9.17 -14.54 0.54
CA GLN A 30 8.48 -15.80 0.81
C GLN A 30 7.74 -16.30 -0.43
N PRO A 31 8.42 -16.93 -1.40
CA PRO A 31 7.81 -17.37 -2.65
C PRO A 31 6.67 -18.37 -2.48
N SER A 32 6.70 -19.21 -1.44
CA SER A 32 5.65 -20.19 -1.13
C SER A 32 4.43 -19.61 -0.42
N ALA A 33 4.48 -18.38 0.08
CA ALA A 33 3.37 -17.77 0.80
C ALA A 33 2.14 -17.60 -0.10
N ARG A 34 0.97 -17.96 0.40
CA ARG A 34 -0.32 -17.76 -0.28
C ARG A 34 -0.85 -16.39 0.07
N CYS A 35 -0.93 -15.53 -0.93
CA CYS A 35 -1.29 -14.14 -0.78
C CYS A 35 -2.60 -13.81 -1.51
N VAL A 36 -3.52 -13.12 -0.84
CA VAL A 36 -4.68 -12.49 -1.47
C VAL A 36 -4.55 -10.97 -1.36
N TYR A 37 -4.92 -10.28 -2.41
CA TYR A 37 -5.00 -8.84 -2.43
C TYR A 37 -6.43 -8.41 -2.71
N LEU A 38 -6.99 -7.56 -1.85
CA LEU A 38 -8.29 -6.93 -2.03
C LEU A 38 -8.11 -5.42 -2.20
N GLY A 39 -8.45 -4.89 -3.37
CA GLY A 39 -8.64 -3.46 -3.59
C GLY A 39 -10.07 -3.07 -3.26
N ASP A 40 -10.27 -2.17 -2.30
CA ASP A 40 -11.59 -1.62 -2.00
C ASP A 40 -11.97 -0.49 -2.96
N THR A 41 -12.02 -0.85 -4.23
CA THR A 41 -12.26 0.05 -5.36
C THR A 41 -13.63 0.70 -5.34
N LYS A 42 -14.61 0.07 -4.68
CA LYS A 42 -15.95 0.63 -4.47
C LYS A 42 -15.92 1.95 -3.69
N HIS A 43 -14.97 2.10 -2.79
CA HIS A 43 -14.87 3.25 -1.90
C HIS A 43 -13.65 4.14 -2.22
N PHE A 44 -12.95 3.89 -3.35
CA PHE A 44 -11.85 4.73 -3.83
C PHE A 44 -12.32 6.16 -4.17
N PRO A 45 -11.54 7.23 -3.90
CA PRO A 45 -10.27 7.25 -3.18
C PRO A 45 -10.45 7.47 -1.67
N TYR A 46 -9.64 6.80 -0.85
CA TYR A 46 -9.69 6.97 0.62
C TYR A 46 -9.06 8.28 1.10
N GLY A 47 -8.14 8.85 0.34
CA GLY A 47 -7.43 10.08 0.70
C GLY A 47 -8.28 11.34 0.80
N GLU A 48 -9.56 11.28 0.41
CA GLU A 48 -10.53 12.38 0.41
C GLU A 48 -11.66 12.16 1.44
N LYS A 49 -11.62 11.04 2.20
CA LYS A 49 -12.65 10.65 3.18
C LYS A 49 -12.32 11.07 4.60
N SER A 50 -13.35 11.19 5.43
CA SER A 50 -13.21 11.37 6.87
C SER A 50 -12.63 10.10 7.55
N VAL A 51 -12.10 10.25 8.77
CA VAL A 51 -11.55 9.14 9.55
C VAL A 51 -12.62 8.07 9.83
N GLU A 52 -13.84 8.50 10.09
CA GLU A 52 -15.00 7.63 10.35
C GLU A 52 -15.35 6.80 9.11
N GLU A 53 -15.48 7.44 7.95
CA GLU A 53 -15.75 6.77 6.67
C GLU A 53 -14.64 5.78 6.30
N ILE A 54 -13.35 6.17 6.46
CA ILE A 54 -12.20 5.29 6.23
C ILE A 54 -12.29 4.06 7.12
N THR A 55 -12.59 4.25 8.40
CA THR A 55 -12.67 3.16 9.38
C THR A 55 -13.81 2.21 9.03
N GLU A 56 -14.98 2.72 8.68
CA GLU A 56 -16.17 1.92 8.33
C GLU A 56 -15.93 1.11 7.06
N CYS A 57 -15.46 1.74 5.99
CA CYS A 57 -15.17 1.07 4.73
C CYS A 57 -14.10 -0.02 4.90
N ALA A 58 -12.99 0.29 5.59
CA ALA A 58 -11.93 -0.67 5.85
C ALA A 58 -12.41 -1.85 6.70
N ALA A 59 -13.25 -1.61 7.74
CA ALA A 59 -13.80 -2.68 8.57
C ALA A 59 -14.72 -3.62 7.78
N LYS A 60 -15.53 -3.10 6.86
CA LYS A 60 -16.36 -3.92 5.94
C LYS A 60 -15.50 -4.80 5.05
N SER A 61 -14.44 -4.23 4.46
CA SER A 61 -13.49 -4.96 3.60
C SER A 61 -12.70 -6.01 4.38
N ILE A 62 -12.28 -5.72 5.63
CA ILE A 62 -11.63 -6.71 6.51
C ILE A 62 -12.58 -7.86 6.84
N SER A 63 -13.84 -7.56 7.16
CA SER A 63 -14.85 -8.61 7.42
C SER A 63 -15.05 -9.52 6.22
N LEU A 64 -15.05 -8.96 5.00
CA LEU A 64 -15.11 -9.72 3.76
C LEU A 64 -13.87 -10.61 3.58
N ILE A 65 -12.66 -10.07 3.82
CA ILE A 65 -11.39 -10.81 3.76
C ILE A 65 -11.41 -11.99 4.73
N VAL A 66 -11.78 -11.76 5.99
CA VAL A 66 -11.84 -12.81 7.02
C VAL A 66 -12.85 -13.89 6.62
N LYS A 67 -14.03 -13.50 6.16
CA LYS A 67 -15.09 -14.44 5.74
C LYS A 67 -14.66 -15.31 4.56
N LYS A 68 -13.91 -14.76 3.58
CA LYS A 68 -13.57 -15.48 2.35
C LYS A 68 -12.26 -16.26 2.44
N TRP A 69 -11.25 -15.72 3.07
CA TRP A 69 -9.88 -16.25 3.01
C TRP A 69 -9.25 -16.54 4.37
N ASN A 70 -9.90 -16.14 5.47
CA ASN A 70 -9.42 -16.36 6.84
C ASN A 70 -7.88 -16.28 6.99
N PRO A 71 -7.25 -15.14 6.66
CA PRO A 71 -5.80 -15.03 6.57
C PRO A 71 -5.15 -15.13 7.95
N HIS A 72 -3.91 -15.62 8.00
CA HIS A 72 -3.10 -15.60 9.22
C HIS A 72 -2.69 -14.19 9.61
N THR A 73 -2.33 -13.36 8.62
CA THR A 73 -1.94 -11.96 8.84
C THR A 73 -2.56 -11.08 7.76
N LEU A 74 -3.11 -9.94 8.18
CA LEU A 74 -3.60 -8.89 7.29
C LEU A 74 -2.57 -7.76 7.21
N ILE A 75 -2.23 -7.37 5.99
CA ILE A 75 -1.45 -6.17 5.71
C ILE A 75 -2.39 -5.08 5.19
N ILE A 76 -2.51 -3.98 5.93
CA ILE A 76 -3.15 -2.78 5.42
C ILE A 76 -2.13 -2.10 4.50
N ALA A 77 -2.17 -2.45 3.22
CA ALA A 77 -1.29 -1.92 2.19
C ALA A 77 -1.80 -0.57 1.65
N CYS A 78 -2.30 0.28 2.54
CA CYS A 78 -2.81 1.63 2.29
C CYS A 78 -2.29 2.56 3.38
N ASN A 79 -1.47 3.55 3.03
CA ASN A 79 -0.96 4.52 4.00
C ASN A 79 -2.10 5.32 4.65
N THR A 80 -3.09 5.74 3.86
CA THR A 80 -4.23 6.51 4.38
C THR A 80 -4.97 5.72 5.47
N ILE A 81 -5.34 4.47 5.22
CA ILE A 81 -6.00 3.63 6.24
C ILE A 81 -5.07 3.45 7.46
N SER A 82 -3.79 3.19 7.22
CA SER A 82 -2.82 2.90 8.29
C SER A 82 -2.60 4.10 9.22
N VAL A 83 -2.50 5.31 8.67
CA VAL A 83 -2.24 6.51 9.52
C VAL A 83 -3.50 7.06 10.18
N THR A 84 -4.69 6.64 9.75
CA THR A 84 -5.97 7.17 10.27
C THR A 84 -6.75 6.16 11.12
N ALA A 85 -6.77 4.89 10.75
CA ALA A 85 -7.72 3.92 11.30
C ALA A 85 -7.07 2.66 11.92
N LEU A 86 -5.75 2.45 11.79
CA LEU A 86 -5.09 1.18 12.13
C LEU A 86 -5.39 0.70 13.56
N GLU A 87 -5.25 1.57 14.56
CA GLU A 87 -5.47 1.19 15.96
C GLU A 87 -6.93 0.79 16.23
N ARG A 88 -7.87 1.50 15.62
CA ARG A 88 -9.29 1.17 15.72
C ARG A 88 -9.62 -0.15 15.03
N LEU A 89 -9.02 -0.41 13.87
CA LEU A 89 -9.18 -1.69 13.16
C LEU A 89 -8.60 -2.86 13.96
N ARG A 90 -7.45 -2.70 14.59
CA ARG A 90 -6.88 -3.70 15.51
C ARG A 90 -7.82 -4.00 16.69
N SER A 91 -8.44 -2.98 17.25
CA SER A 91 -9.43 -3.15 18.33
C SER A 91 -10.70 -3.86 17.86
N LEU A 92 -11.14 -3.64 16.60
CA LEU A 92 -12.32 -4.29 16.03
C LEU A 92 -12.05 -5.77 15.66
N PHE A 93 -10.80 -6.10 15.31
CA PHE A 93 -10.38 -7.44 14.88
C PHE A 93 -9.25 -8.00 15.76
N PRO A 94 -9.45 -8.18 17.08
CA PRO A 94 -8.38 -8.49 18.02
C PRO A 94 -7.72 -9.87 17.82
N LYS A 95 -8.38 -10.76 17.07
CA LYS A 95 -7.86 -12.11 16.76
C LYS A 95 -7.07 -12.16 15.44
N LEU A 96 -7.10 -11.09 14.65
CA LEU A 96 -6.40 -10.99 13.38
C LEU A 96 -5.16 -10.12 13.54
N PRO A 97 -3.95 -10.65 13.39
CA PRO A 97 -2.75 -9.83 13.35
C PRO A 97 -2.82 -8.84 12.17
N ILE A 98 -2.73 -7.54 12.46
CA ILE A 98 -2.82 -6.48 11.43
C ILE A 98 -1.52 -5.69 11.40
N VAL A 99 -0.85 -5.71 10.26
CA VAL A 99 0.36 -4.91 9.95
C VAL A 99 -0.04 -3.72 9.09
N GLY A 100 0.24 -2.51 9.56
CA GLY A 100 0.00 -1.29 8.80
C GLY A 100 1.20 -0.88 7.95
N THR A 101 0.93 -0.09 6.92
CA THR A 101 1.94 0.56 6.11
C THR A 101 2.31 1.90 6.73
N VAL A 102 3.55 2.05 7.16
CA VAL A 102 4.04 3.26 7.83
C VAL A 102 4.98 4.01 6.88
N PRO A 103 4.82 5.33 6.71
CA PRO A 103 5.78 6.12 5.93
C PRO A 103 7.22 5.94 6.42
N ALA A 104 8.17 5.87 5.48
CA ALA A 104 9.57 5.55 5.77
C ALA A 104 10.35 6.73 6.38
N ILE A 105 9.74 7.52 7.29
CA ILE A 105 10.30 8.73 7.91
C ILE A 105 11.62 8.40 8.63
N LYS A 106 11.64 7.36 9.47
CA LYS A 106 12.84 6.93 10.20
C LYS A 106 13.99 6.54 9.27
N LEU A 107 13.69 5.91 8.15
CA LEU A 107 14.69 5.56 7.15
C LEU A 107 15.22 6.81 6.45
N ALA A 108 14.34 7.74 6.06
CA ALA A 108 14.72 9.00 5.45
C ALA A 108 15.65 9.83 6.33
N ALA A 109 15.31 9.97 7.63
CA ALA A 109 16.13 10.70 8.59
C ALA A 109 17.55 10.13 8.76
N ARG A 110 17.74 8.83 8.49
CA ARG A 110 19.07 8.18 8.49
C ARG A 110 19.83 8.36 7.18
N LEU A 111 19.10 8.51 6.06
CA LEU A 111 19.68 8.55 4.72
C LEU A 111 19.99 9.96 4.24
N THR A 112 19.28 10.97 4.75
CA THR A 112 19.49 12.36 4.35
C THR A 112 20.85 12.87 4.80
N LEU A 113 21.56 13.57 3.91
CA LEU A 113 22.85 14.18 4.18
C LEU A 113 22.71 15.66 4.60
N ASN A 114 21.71 16.35 4.02
CA ASN A 114 21.50 17.78 4.24
C ASN A 114 20.31 18.11 5.17
N LYS A 115 19.66 17.07 5.76
CA LYS A 115 18.52 17.18 6.67
C LYS A 115 17.27 17.77 6.05
N LYS A 116 17.12 17.71 4.72
CA LYS A 116 15.91 18.13 4.00
C LYS A 116 15.25 16.94 3.31
N ILE A 117 14.06 16.59 3.79
CA ILE A 117 13.33 15.41 3.38
C ILE A 117 12.03 15.82 2.71
N GLY A 118 11.73 15.27 1.55
CA GLY A 118 10.43 15.35 0.91
C GLY A 118 9.50 14.23 1.38
N PHE A 119 8.27 14.55 1.72
CA PHE A 119 7.23 13.58 2.04
C PHE A 119 6.07 13.74 1.06
N LEU A 120 6.00 12.85 0.06
CA LEU A 120 4.95 12.79 -0.95
C LEU A 120 3.89 11.78 -0.49
N ALA A 121 2.63 12.23 -0.30
CA ALA A 121 1.57 11.38 0.21
C ALA A 121 0.17 11.82 -0.29
N THR A 122 -0.90 11.25 0.26
CA THR A 122 -2.25 11.81 0.10
C THR A 122 -2.45 13.00 1.05
N ASN A 123 -3.42 13.87 0.77
CA ASN A 123 -3.75 14.99 1.67
C ASN A 123 -4.09 14.50 3.08
N ALA A 124 -4.85 13.41 3.21
CA ALA A 124 -5.17 12.81 4.51
C ALA A 124 -3.90 12.35 5.25
N SER A 125 -2.95 11.73 4.55
CA SER A 125 -1.69 11.27 5.16
C SER A 125 -0.78 12.42 5.57
N VAL A 126 -0.66 13.47 4.75
CA VAL A 126 0.14 14.68 5.07
C VAL A 126 -0.38 15.37 6.32
N ASN A 127 -1.71 15.51 6.43
CA ASN A 127 -2.37 16.22 7.54
C ASN A 127 -2.63 15.35 8.78
N SER A 128 -2.28 14.06 8.72
CA SER A 128 -2.53 13.11 9.82
C SER A 128 -1.70 13.44 11.05
N PRO A 129 -2.32 13.48 12.26
CA PRO A 129 -1.58 13.56 13.51
C PRO A 129 -0.55 12.43 13.69
N TYR A 130 -0.81 11.26 13.11
CA TYR A 130 0.12 10.14 13.15
C TYR A 130 1.40 10.44 12.35
N SER A 131 1.25 10.97 11.12
CA SER A 131 2.41 11.37 10.30
C SER A 131 3.23 12.46 10.99
N LYS A 132 2.56 13.42 11.63
CA LYS A 132 3.23 14.46 12.41
C LYS A 132 4.04 13.87 13.56
N ARG A 133 3.46 12.97 14.36
CA ARG A 133 4.19 12.27 15.43
C ARG A 133 5.42 11.52 14.90
N LEU A 134 5.29 10.82 13.75
CA LEU A 134 6.44 10.13 13.16
C LEU A 134 7.58 11.09 12.78
N ILE A 135 7.24 12.28 12.27
CA ILE A 135 8.22 13.31 11.95
C ILE A 135 8.87 13.83 13.25
N ASP A 136 8.08 14.16 14.25
CA ASP A 136 8.56 14.65 15.55
C ASP A 136 9.47 13.60 16.23
N ASP A 137 9.09 12.31 16.22
CA ASP A 137 9.82 11.23 16.90
C ASP A 137 11.12 10.83 16.16
N PHE A 138 11.15 10.89 14.84
CA PHE A 138 12.24 10.28 14.06
C PHE A 138 13.01 11.24 13.15
N ALA A 139 12.50 12.45 12.92
CA ALA A 139 13.08 13.44 12.03
C ALA A 139 13.13 14.84 12.64
N GLU A 140 13.20 14.94 13.99
CA GLU A 140 13.24 16.20 14.76
C GLU A 140 14.29 17.17 14.24
N ASN A 141 15.49 16.66 13.85
CA ASN A 141 16.60 17.45 13.35
C ASN A 141 16.57 17.61 11.82
N CYS A 142 15.43 17.36 11.17
CA CYS A 142 15.26 17.48 9.72
C CYS A 142 14.15 18.46 9.38
N GLN A 143 14.30 19.14 8.24
CA GLN A 143 13.18 19.87 7.61
C GLN A 143 12.42 18.92 6.70
N VAL A 144 11.16 18.67 7.02
CA VAL A 144 10.30 17.80 6.22
C VAL A 144 9.31 18.64 5.41
N TYR A 145 9.45 18.57 4.09
CA TYR A 145 8.58 19.25 3.13
C TYR A 145 7.51 18.29 2.66
N CYS A 146 6.27 18.54 3.07
CA CYS A 146 5.14 17.68 2.76
C CYS A 146 4.41 18.14 1.50
N ARG A 147 4.02 17.18 0.64
CA ARG A 147 3.18 17.41 -0.53
C ARG A 147 2.10 16.35 -0.64
N GLY A 148 0.83 16.78 -0.60
CA GLY A 148 -0.30 15.95 -1.00
C GLY A 148 -0.49 16.00 -2.50
N ASP A 149 -0.68 14.85 -3.18
CA ASP A 149 -0.83 14.82 -4.64
C ASP A 149 -1.95 13.85 -5.07
N PRO A 150 -3.23 14.27 -4.95
CA PRO A 150 -4.37 13.43 -5.32
C PRO A 150 -4.46 13.19 -6.83
N GLU A 151 -3.98 14.12 -7.65
CA GLU A 151 -3.97 13.96 -9.11
C GLU A 151 -3.00 12.87 -9.55
N LEU A 152 -1.83 12.79 -8.92
CA LEU A 152 -0.87 11.74 -9.18
C LEU A 152 -1.39 10.37 -8.73
N VAL A 153 -2.12 10.29 -7.60
CA VAL A 153 -2.81 9.05 -7.18
C VAL A 153 -3.81 8.61 -8.24
N ARG A 154 -4.65 9.53 -8.73
CA ARG A 154 -5.65 9.24 -9.77
C ARG A 154 -5.02 8.81 -11.09
N PHE A 155 -3.94 9.47 -11.51
CA PHE A 155 -3.18 9.09 -12.70
C PHE A 155 -2.62 7.68 -12.60
N ILE A 156 -2.10 7.29 -11.43
CA ILE A 156 -1.53 5.95 -11.24
C ILE A 156 -2.63 4.89 -11.28
N GLU A 157 -3.75 5.14 -10.65
CA GLU A 157 -4.85 4.16 -10.62
C GLU A 157 -5.46 3.94 -12.01
N LYS A 158 -5.61 5.00 -12.83
CA LYS A 158 -6.37 4.95 -14.08
C LYS A 158 -5.51 4.85 -15.34
N ASP A 159 -4.44 5.61 -15.43
CA ASP A 159 -3.75 5.84 -16.69
C ASP A 159 -2.34 5.25 -16.75
N PHE A 160 -1.70 5.05 -15.60
CA PHE A 160 -0.27 4.75 -15.52
C PHE A 160 0.14 3.53 -16.35
N PHE A 161 -0.65 2.46 -16.33
CA PHE A 161 -0.28 1.21 -16.98
C PHE A 161 -0.39 1.27 -18.52
N THR A 162 -1.14 2.23 -19.06
CA THR A 162 -1.26 2.48 -20.51
C THR A 162 -0.42 3.65 -20.98
N ALA A 163 -0.02 4.55 -20.07
CA ALA A 163 0.72 5.76 -20.38
C ALA A 163 2.12 5.49 -20.93
N SER A 164 2.56 6.33 -21.87
CA SER A 164 3.93 6.38 -22.38
C SER A 164 4.90 6.85 -21.30
N ILE A 165 6.19 6.54 -21.47
CA ILE A 165 7.27 7.03 -20.57
C ILE A 165 7.28 8.55 -20.45
N LYS A 166 6.99 9.26 -21.55
CA LYS A 166 6.91 10.74 -21.54
C LYS A 166 5.78 11.22 -20.63
N GLN A 167 4.59 10.62 -20.72
CA GLN A 167 3.46 10.96 -19.87
C GLN A 167 3.75 10.66 -18.39
N LYS A 168 4.36 9.50 -18.10
CA LYS A 168 4.78 9.13 -16.73
C LYS A 168 5.77 10.13 -16.13
N LYS A 169 6.80 10.54 -16.90
CA LYS A 169 7.74 11.58 -16.48
C LYS A 169 7.07 12.92 -16.23
N ASN A 170 6.16 13.33 -17.10
CA ASN A 170 5.41 14.57 -16.94
C ASN A 170 4.51 14.55 -15.68
N ALA A 171 3.90 13.41 -15.37
CA ALA A 171 3.05 13.27 -14.19
C ALA A 171 3.83 13.41 -12.88
N VAL A 172 5.05 12.87 -12.78
CA VAL A 172 5.86 12.98 -11.55
C VAL A 172 6.61 14.31 -11.42
N LYS A 173 6.83 15.01 -12.54
CA LYS A 173 7.65 16.22 -12.58
C LYS A 173 7.23 17.31 -11.59
N PRO A 174 5.94 17.66 -11.40
CA PRO A 174 5.53 18.69 -10.44
C PRO A 174 5.93 18.36 -9.00
N ALA A 175 5.89 17.08 -8.61
CA ALA A 175 6.31 16.65 -7.28
C ALA A 175 7.84 16.71 -7.14
N VAL A 176 8.58 16.26 -8.15
CA VAL A 176 10.05 16.32 -8.15
C VAL A 176 10.53 17.76 -8.12
N ASP A 177 9.99 18.65 -8.95
CA ASP A 177 10.35 20.08 -8.98
C ASP A 177 10.07 20.76 -7.62
N PHE A 178 8.95 20.43 -6.97
CA PHE A 178 8.64 20.93 -5.63
C PHE A 178 9.71 20.52 -4.59
N PHE A 179 10.12 19.28 -4.57
CA PHE A 179 11.15 18.81 -3.63
C PHE A 179 12.54 19.33 -3.98
N ALA A 180 12.86 19.43 -5.27
CA ALA A 180 14.12 19.99 -5.73
C ALA A 180 14.26 21.48 -5.36
N SER A 181 13.19 22.29 -5.53
CA SER A 181 13.19 23.70 -5.15
C SER A 181 13.37 23.93 -3.65
N ASN A 182 13.00 22.95 -2.82
CA ASN A 182 13.24 22.96 -1.38
C ASN A 182 14.57 22.31 -0.97
N GLY A 183 15.34 21.81 -1.95
CA GLY A 183 16.66 21.20 -1.73
C GLY A 183 16.60 19.84 -1.03
N CYS A 184 15.51 19.09 -1.16
CA CYS A 184 15.40 17.75 -0.57
C CYS A 184 16.37 16.77 -1.24
N ASP A 185 17.14 16.01 -0.44
CA ASP A 185 18.04 14.96 -0.93
C ASP A 185 17.44 13.54 -0.73
N VAL A 186 16.31 13.43 -0.01
CA VAL A 186 15.53 12.20 0.13
C VAL A 186 14.06 12.51 -0.12
N ILE A 187 13.38 11.69 -0.91
CA ILE A 187 11.92 11.76 -1.13
C ILE A 187 11.30 10.45 -0.65
N ILE A 188 10.34 10.56 0.28
CA ILE A 188 9.56 9.44 0.79
C ILE A 188 8.28 9.30 -0.03
N LEU A 189 8.05 8.10 -0.57
CA LEU A 189 6.77 7.74 -1.18
C LEU A 189 5.81 7.26 -0.08
N GLY A 190 5.02 8.19 0.45
CA GLY A 190 4.10 7.97 1.57
C GLY A 190 2.67 7.59 1.15
N CYS A 191 2.48 7.23 -0.10
CA CYS A 191 1.27 6.62 -0.62
C CYS A 191 1.65 5.34 -1.36
N THR A 192 0.86 4.29 -1.20
CA THR A 192 1.11 2.99 -1.83
C THR A 192 1.10 3.07 -3.35
N HIS A 193 0.22 3.89 -3.94
CA HIS A 193 0.19 4.14 -5.38
C HIS A 193 1.54 4.64 -5.91
N PHE A 194 2.23 5.49 -5.17
CA PHE A 194 3.51 6.06 -5.61
C PHE A 194 4.63 5.01 -5.73
N THR A 195 4.47 3.82 -5.14
CA THR A 195 5.46 2.75 -5.33
C THR A 195 5.51 2.21 -6.76
N HIS A 196 4.41 2.34 -7.54
CA HIS A 196 4.40 2.00 -8.96
C HIS A 196 5.28 2.92 -9.82
N ILE A 197 5.46 4.16 -9.38
CA ILE A 197 6.23 5.19 -10.10
C ILE A 197 7.63 5.41 -9.51
N ALA A 198 8.06 4.61 -8.54
CA ALA A 198 9.32 4.82 -7.83
C ALA A 198 10.52 4.98 -8.79
N ASP A 199 10.64 4.10 -9.78
CA ASP A 199 11.72 4.13 -10.76
C ASP A 199 11.66 5.39 -11.66
N ILE A 200 10.45 5.80 -12.08
CA ILE A 200 10.26 7.00 -12.89
C ILE A 200 10.59 8.25 -12.06
N MET A 201 10.15 8.29 -10.80
CA MET A 201 10.46 9.40 -9.91
C MET A 201 11.96 9.49 -9.63
N GLN A 202 12.63 8.36 -9.36
CA GLN A 202 14.08 8.30 -9.20
C GLN A 202 14.81 8.79 -10.46
N LEU A 203 14.34 8.37 -11.64
CA LEU A 203 14.91 8.80 -12.92
C LEU A 203 14.79 10.31 -13.14
N VAL A 204 13.65 10.92 -12.77
CA VAL A 204 13.42 12.37 -12.94
C VAL A 204 14.12 13.17 -11.85
N ALA A 205 14.19 12.67 -10.62
CA ALA A 205 14.89 13.31 -9.51
C ALA A 205 16.41 13.30 -9.64
N GLY A 206 16.95 12.34 -10.42
CA GLY A 206 18.40 12.20 -10.64
C GLY A 206 19.13 11.49 -9.49
N ASN A 207 20.44 11.38 -9.62
CA ASN A 207 21.27 10.56 -8.72
C ASN A 207 21.55 11.21 -7.36
N ASN A 208 21.38 12.52 -7.23
CA ASN A 208 21.64 13.25 -5.99
C ASN A 208 20.47 13.20 -5.00
N VAL A 209 19.31 12.67 -5.41
CA VAL A 209 18.13 12.50 -4.60
C VAL A 209 17.82 11.02 -4.46
N LYS A 210 17.53 10.56 -3.25
CA LYS A 210 17.12 9.17 -2.99
C LYS A 210 15.60 9.11 -2.87
N VAL A 211 14.97 8.31 -3.72
CA VAL A 211 13.53 8.01 -3.63
C VAL A 211 13.37 6.71 -2.86
N ILE A 212 12.60 6.73 -1.77
CA ILE A 212 12.41 5.57 -0.88
C ILE A 212 10.95 5.34 -0.55
N ASP A 213 10.62 4.10 -0.19
CA ASP A 213 9.31 3.69 0.31
C ASP A 213 9.42 2.69 1.47
N SER A 214 8.29 2.17 1.93
CA SER A 214 8.22 1.28 3.09
C SER A 214 8.00 -0.20 2.76
N ARG A 215 8.00 -0.61 1.48
CA ARG A 215 7.70 -1.99 1.06
C ARG A 215 8.56 -3.02 1.77
N GLU A 216 9.87 -2.78 1.86
CA GLU A 216 10.78 -3.72 2.50
C GLU A 216 10.54 -3.85 4.01
N GLY A 217 10.33 -2.73 4.69
CA GLY A 217 10.05 -2.72 6.13
C GLY A 217 8.74 -3.41 6.47
N VAL A 218 7.69 -3.13 5.70
CA VAL A 218 6.36 -3.75 5.87
C VAL A 218 6.42 -5.25 5.62
N SER A 219 7.09 -5.71 4.55
CA SER A 219 7.23 -7.13 4.26
C SER A 219 7.97 -7.88 5.38
N LYS A 220 9.09 -7.32 5.89
CA LYS A 220 9.83 -7.90 7.02
C LYS A 220 8.97 -8.00 8.28
N GLN A 221 8.21 -6.94 8.58
CA GLN A 221 7.31 -6.93 9.73
C GLN A 221 6.18 -7.95 9.60
N ALA A 222 5.57 -8.06 8.41
CA ALA A 222 4.49 -9.02 8.16
C ALA A 222 4.97 -10.46 8.36
N ILE A 223 6.13 -10.81 7.80
CA ILE A 223 6.75 -12.13 7.94
C ILE A 223 7.07 -12.43 9.41
N ARG A 224 7.59 -11.45 10.17
CA ARG A 224 7.86 -11.61 11.59
C ARG A 224 6.59 -11.89 12.38
N VAL A 225 5.54 -11.11 12.16
CA VAL A 225 4.25 -11.25 12.86
C VAL A 225 3.61 -12.61 12.56
N GLU A 226 3.66 -13.07 11.32
CA GLU A 226 3.15 -14.39 10.93
C GLU A 226 3.94 -15.52 11.59
N SER A 227 5.28 -15.43 11.65
CA SER A 227 6.13 -16.47 12.25
C SER A 227 6.03 -16.56 13.77
N GLU A 228 5.66 -15.48 14.46
CA GLU A 228 5.44 -15.46 15.91
C GLU A 228 4.12 -16.15 16.32
N ASP A 229 3.16 -16.31 15.40
CA ASP A 229 1.88 -16.99 15.64
C ASP A 229 1.97 -18.49 15.32
N SER A 230 2.72 -19.23 16.16
CA SER A 230 2.96 -20.68 16.00
C SER A 230 1.69 -21.55 16.18
N SER A 231 0.53 -20.97 16.52
CA SER A 231 -0.73 -21.70 16.75
C SER A 231 -1.45 -22.10 15.47
N LYS A 232 -1.04 -21.60 14.29
CA LYS A 232 -1.78 -21.69 13.03
C LYS A 232 -1.14 -22.58 11.97
N LYS A 233 -0.58 -23.74 12.35
CA LYS A 233 -0.36 -24.81 11.36
C LYS A 233 -1.71 -25.45 10.99
N THR A 234 -2.48 -24.75 10.18
CA THR A 234 -3.73 -25.30 9.65
C THR A 234 -3.41 -26.21 8.48
N GLU A 235 -3.87 -27.47 8.53
CA GLU A 235 -3.88 -28.34 7.37
C GLU A 235 -4.72 -27.68 6.26
N TYR A 236 -4.09 -27.50 5.13
CA TYR A 236 -4.67 -26.81 3.98
C TYR A 236 -5.60 -27.75 3.22
N LEU A 237 -6.88 -27.50 3.23
CA LEU A 237 -7.93 -28.40 2.74
C LEU A 237 -8.46 -28.12 1.35
N SER A 238 -7.86 -27.27 0.51
CA SER A 238 -8.31 -27.20 -0.90
C SER A 238 -7.25 -26.75 -1.90
N GLU A 239 -7.22 -27.44 -3.04
CA GLU A 239 -6.38 -27.14 -4.23
C GLU A 239 -6.83 -25.91 -5.04
N SER A 240 -7.86 -25.18 -4.61
CA SER A 240 -8.53 -24.20 -5.46
C SER A 240 -7.94 -22.78 -5.41
N PHE A 241 -6.92 -22.55 -4.60
CA PHE A 241 -6.32 -21.22 -4.46
C PHE A 241 -4.94 -21.16 -5.13
N LYS A 242 -4.81 -20.29 -6.13
CA LYS A 242 -3.48 -19.96 -6.69
C LYS A 242 -2.68 -19.16 -5.65
N ASP A 243 -1.37 -19.39 -5.59
CA ASP A 243 -0.45 -18.81 -4.60
C ASP A 243 -0.51 -17.28 -4.46
N MET A 244 -1.14 -16.59 -5.40
CA MET A 244 -1.32 -15.14 -5.38
C MET A 244 -2.54 -14.77 -6.22
N SER A 245 -3.40 -13.86 -5.75
CA SER A 245 -4.54 -13.37 -6.55
C SER A 245 -4.95 -11.95 -6.13
N PHE A 246 -5.38 -11.16 -7.11
CA PHE A 246 -5.97 -9.83 -6.91
C PHE A 246 -7.49 -9.88 -7.09
N PHE A 247 -8.20 -9.31 -6.14
CA PHE A 247 -9.64 -9.11 -6.12
C PHE A 247 -9.98 -7.64 -5.94
N ALA A 248 -11.14 -7.21 -6.48
CA ALA A 248 -11.67 -5.87 -6.27
C ALA A 248 -13.07 -5.92 -5.67
N THR A 249 -13.51 -4.88 -4.94
CA THR A 249 -14.86 -4.80 -4.38
C THR A 249 -15.89 -4.29 -5.40
N ALA A 250 -15.45 -3.55 -6.42
CA ALA A 250 -16.26 -3.14 -7.56
C ALA A 250 -15.36 -2.83 -8.76
N ALA A 251 -15.92 -2.90 -9.96
CA ALA A 251 -15.32 -2.36 -11.18
C ALA A 251 -16.40 -2.12 -12.23
N ALA A 252 -16.32 -1.00 -12.95
CA ALA A 252 -17.02 -0.87 -14.22
C ALA A 252 -16.36 -1.80 -15.27
N PRO A 253 -17.03 -2.14 -16.39
CA PRO A 253 -16.48 -3.06 -17.39
C PRO A 253 -15.12 -2.60 -17.96
N GLU A 254 -14.91 -1.31 -18.11
CA GLU A 254 -13.65 -0.70 -18.56
C GLU A 254 -12.56 -0.84 -17.50
N GLU A 255 -12.85 -0.58 -16.24
CA GLU A 255 -11.93 -0.72 -15.11
C GLU A 255 -11.51 -2.19 -14.93
N GLU A 256 -12.45 -3.12 -15.08
CA GLU A 256 -12.11 -4.56 -15.02
C GLU A 256 -11.14 -4.99 -16.12
N LYS A 257 -11.25 -4.42 -17.33
CA LYS A 257 -10.26 -4.64 -18.39
C LYS A 257 -8.87 -4.12 -18.00
N GLU A 258 -8.81 -2.95 -17.37
CA GLU A 258 -7.56 -2.37 -16.86
C GLU A 258 -6.94 -3.23 -15.76
N TYR A 259 -7.75 -3.73 -14.81
CA TYR A 259 -7.28 -4.65 -13.76
C TYR A 259 -6.77 -5.98 -14.34
N LYS A 260 -7.42 -6.54 -15.35
CA LYS A 260 -6.94 -7.74 -16.06
C LYS A 260 -5.62 -7.46 -16.79
N LEU A 261 -5.47 -6.28 -17.39
CA LEU A 261 -4.21 -5.88 -18.05
C LEU A 261 -3.08 -5.69 -17.03
N LEU A 262 -3.36 -5.05 -15.89
CA LEU A 262 -2.44 -4.90 -14.77
C LEU A 262 -1.99 -6.27 -14.26
N CYS A 263 -2.94 -7.16 -14.00
CA CYS A 263 -2.68 -8.53 -13.57
C CYS A 263 -1.76 -9.28 -14.55
N LYS A 264 -2.05 -9.19 -15.84
CA LYS A 264 -1.21 -9.80 -16.87
C LYS A 264 0.21 -9.25 -16.89
N ARG A 265 0.39 -7.95 -16.68
CA ARG A 265 1.72 -7.29 -16.67
C ARG A 265 2.55 -7.65 -15.45
N LEU A 266 1.89 -7.89 -14.32
CA LEU A 266 2.54 -8.20 -13.04
C LEU A 266 2.60 -9.71 -12.76
N ASP A 267 2.10 -10.54 -13.67
CA ASP A 267 1.96 -11.99 -13.51
C ASP A 267 1.17 -12.38 -12.25
N ILE A 268 0.07 -11.69 -12.03
CA ILE A 268 -0.85 -11.92 -10.90
C ILE A 268 -2.18 -12.44 -11.45
N PRO A 269 -2.71 -13.56 -10.96
CA PRO A 269 -4.07 -13.99 -11.31
C PRO A 269 -5.14 -12.96 -10.92
N TRP A 270 -6.02 -12.64 -11.87
CA TRP A 270 -7.24 -11.88 -11.58
C TRP A 270 -8.27 -12.79 -10.94
N GLY A 271 -8.65 -12.50 -9.68
CA GLY A 271 -9.61 -13.28 -8.91
C GLY A 271 -11.07 -12.84 -9.09
N GLY A 272 -11.30 -11.68 -9.72
CA GLY A 272 -12.63 -11.15 -9.96
C GLY A 272 -13.10 -10.14 -8.91
N ILE A 273 -14.39 -9.80 -9.02
CA ILE A 273 -15.07 -8.87 -8.10
C ILE A 273 -15.68 -9.67 -6.95
N VAL A 274 -15.54 -9.18 -5.73
CA VAL A 274 -16.06 -9.79 -4.51
C VAL A 274 -16.87 -8.79 -3.70
N GLN A 275 -18.02 -9.25 -3.15
CA GLN A 275 -18.96 -8.46 -2.37
C GLN A 275 -19.35 -9.18 -1.08
#